data_a99c59fed8c25055abe14756aa4cfa63
#
_entry.id   a99c59fed8c25055abe14756aa4cfa63
#
_cell.length_a   1.000
_cell.length_b   1.000
_cell.length_c   1.000
_cell.angle_alpha   90.00
_cell.angle_beta   90.00
_cell.angle_gamma   90.00
#
_symmetry.space_group_name_H-M   'P 1'
#
loop_
_entity.id
_entity.type
_entity.pdbx_description
1 polymer ?
#
loop_
_entity_poly.entity_id
_entity_poly.type
_entity_poly.pdbx_seq_one_letter_code
_entity_poly.pdbx_strand_id
1 'polypeptide(L)'
;MPAGELFELIRPVVVVISILLSACVLASARKRFSTSVALAWTMGTLFLPLIVLPVYLAVILVWRRPVRARRWRFVMPLVYAAMLLAAVGLFIYHDSQTVDAHLARAAQAKLLEDHATAIREYHRALALEDNAHTHKLLGIELATDGQLNEAVAEFRAAEKGGEPISCTGFDPRCEEALKRVRTASR
;
A
#
# COMPACT_ATOMS: atom_id res chain seq x y z
N MET A 1 -5.73 14.34 -14.67
CA MET A 1 -5.69 12.94 -15.11
C MET A 1 -5.73 12.09 -13.86
N PRO A 2 -6.66 11.17 -13.71
CA PRO A 2 -6.65 10.24 -12.58
C PRO A 2 -5.40 9.36 -12.65
N ALA A 3 -4.80 9.08 -11.49
CA ALA A 3 -3.54 8.33 -11.38
C ALA A 3 -3.54 6.97 -12.10
N GLY A 4 -4.72 6.37 -12.28
CA GLY A 4 -4.91 5.11 -13.01
C GLY A 4 -4.62 5.20 -14.51
N GLU A 5 -5.00 6.28 -15.18
CA GLU A 5 -4.73 6.44 -16.62
C GLU A 5 -3.24 6.62 -16.91
N LEU A 6 -2.52 7.32 -16.02
CA LEU A 6 -1.07 7.49 -16.15
C LEU A 6 -0.34 6.15 -16.00
N PHE A 7 -0.81 5.28 -15.10
CA PHE A 7 -0.23 3.96 -14.87
C PHE A 7 -0.40 3.03 -16.08
N GLU A 8 -1.57 3.04 -16.73
CA GLU A 8 -1.83 2.25 -17.95
C GLU A 8 -0.98 2.72 -19.13
N LEU A 9 -0.70 4.03 -19.22
CA LEU A 9 0.16 4.58 -20.27
C LEU A 9 1.66 4.25 -20.06
N ILE A 10 2.10 4.22 -18.80
CA ILE A 10 3.52 3.95 -18.44
C ILE A 10 3.83 2.46 -18.54
N ARG A 11 2.88 1.58 -18.25
CA ARG A 11 3.05 0.13 -18.23
C ARG A 11 3.72 -0.46 -19.49
N PRO A 12 3.25 -0.18 -20.74
CA PRO A 12 3.90 -0.71 -21.93
C PRO A 12 5.32 -0.18 -22.11
N VAL A 13 5.59 1.08 -21.75
CA VAL A 13 6.92 1.68 -21.83
C VAL A 13 7.90 0.98 -20.89
N VAL A 14 7.49 0.70 -19.66
CA VAL A 14 8.30 -0.03 -18.67
C VAL A 14 8.62 -1.45 -19.16
N VAL A 15 7.65 -2.15 -19.77
CA VAL A 15 7.86 -3.49 -20.34
C VAL A 15 8.89 -3.46 -21.47
N VAL A 16 8.78 -2.52 -22.41
CA VAL A 16 9.73 -2.38 -23.53
C VAL A 16 11.13 -2.08 -23.01
N ILE A 17 11.27 -1.15 -22.06
CA ILE A 17 12.56 -0.82 -21.44
C ILE A 17 13.15 -2.04 -20.74
N SER A 18 12.36 -2.82 -20.02
CA SER A 18 12.80 -4.04 -19.32
C SER A 18 13.32 -5.10 -20.30
N ILE A 19 12.66 -5.29 -21.45
CA ILE A 19 13.09 -6.21 -22.51
C ILE A 19 14.42 -5.75 -23.11
N LEU A 20 14.57 -4.47 -23.43
CA LEU A 20 15.81 -3.92 -24.00
C LEU A 20 16.97 -4.05 -23.01
N LEU A 21 16.76 -3.74 -21.74
CA LEU A 21 17.78 -3.90 -20.70
C LEU A 21 18.18 -5.37 -20.52
N SER A 22 17.23 -6.29 -20.55
CA SER A 22 17.49 -7.73 -20.46
C SER A 22 18.32 -8.23 -21.63
N ALA A 23 18.05 -7.76 -22.85
CA ALA A 23 18.86 -8.09 -24.04
C ALA A 23 20.29 -7.56 -23.92
N CYS A 24 20.47 -6.33 -23.43
CA CYS A 24 21.80 -5.76 -23.18
C CYS A 24 22.58 -6.54 -22.10
N VAL A 25 21.90 -6.94 -21.03
CA VAL A 25 22.48 -7.77 -19.96
C VAL A 25 22.89 -9.14 -20.51
N LEU A 26 22.06 -9.80 -21.32
CA LEU A 26 22.37 -11.08 -21.95
C LEU A 26 23.62 -10.99 -22.83
N ALA A 27 23.68 -9.98 -23.70
CA ALA A 27 24.83 -9.76 -24.60
C ALA A 27 26.12 -9.50 -23.81
N SER A 28 26.04 -8.74 -22.72
CA SER A 28 27.19 -8.45 -21.85
C SER A 28 27.58 -9.65 -20.98
N ALA A 29 26.61 -10.37 -20.42
CA ALA A 29 26.83 -11.50 -19.51
C ALA A 29 27.41 -12.72 -20.25
N ARG A 30 26.97 -13.01 -21.48
CA ARG A 30 27.52 -14.10 -22.31
C ARG A 30 29.02 -14.01 -22.56
N LYS A 31 29.57 -12.80 -22.56
CA LYS A 31 31.01 -12.58 -22.73
C LYS A 31 31.83 -12.84 -21.46
N ARG A 32 31.20 -12.99 -20.30
CA ARG A 32 31.86 -12.97 -18.98
C ARG A 32 31.54 -14.15 -18.11
N PHE A 33 30.37 -14.75 -18.28
CA PHE A 33 29.83 -15.80 -17.43
C PHE A 33 29.43 -17.02 -18.28
N SER A 34 29.25 -18.15 -17.62
CA SER A 34 28.66 -19.32 -18.26
C SER A 34 27.23 -19.04 -18.71
N THR A 35 26.75 -19.79 -19.70
CA THR A 35 25.42 -19.59 -20.31
C THR A 35 24.29 -19.63 -19.28
N SER A 36 24.35 -20.53 -18.31
CA SER A 36 23.36 -20.66 -17.25
C SER A 36 23.30 -19.42 -16.33
N VAL A 37 24.47 -18.88 -15.97
CA VAL A 37 24.57 -17.65 -15.15
C VAL A 37 24.09 -16.42 -15.96
N ALA A 38 24.44 -16.35 -17.25
CA ALA A 38 23.96 -15.28 -18.13
C ALA A 38 22.44 -15.28 -18.26
N LEU A 39 21.83 -16.46 -18.40
CA LEU A 39 20.37 -16.61 -18.43
C LEU A 39 19.71 -16.21 -17.10
N ALA A 40 20.29 -16.59 -15.96
CA ALA A 40 19.79 -16.19 -14.65
C ALA A 40 19.77 -14.65 -14.48
N TRP A 41 20.85 -13.96 -14.88
CA TRP A 41 20.91 -12.50 -14.89
C TRP A 41 19.87 -11.87 -15.82
N THR A 42 19.65 -12.44 -16.98
CA THR A 42 18.68 -11.95 -17.97
C THR A 42 17.24 -12.09 -17.47
N MET A 43 16.93 -13.27 -16.93
CA MET A 43 15.60 -13.50 -16.33
C MET A 43 15.36 -12.57 -15.12
N GLY A 44 16.35 -12.41 -14.26
CA GLY A 44 16.28 -11.47 -13.15
C GLY A 44 16.02 -10.03 -13.60
N THR A 45 16.71 -9.55 -14.63
CA THR A 45 16.49 -8.18 -15.16
C THR A 45 15.17 -8.02 -15.89
N LEU A 46 14.59 -9.08 -16.44
CA LEU A 46 13.27 -9.03 -17.07
C LEU A 46 12.15 -8.82 -16.04
N PHE A 47 12.22 -9.55 -14.93
CA PHE A 47 11.17 -9.51 -13.89
C PHE A 47 11.40 -8.40 -12.84
N LEU A 48 12.66 -8.10 -12.54
CA LEU A 48 13.03 -7.15 -11.48
C LEU A 48 14.14 -6.19 -11.95
N PRO A 49 13.91 -5.39 -13.03
CA PRO A 49 14.95 -4.57 -13.64
C PRO A 49 15.55 -3.55 -12.67
N LEU A 50 14.73 -2.99 -11.80
CA LEU A 50 15.14 -1.98 -10.81
C LEU A 50 16.09 -2.55 -9.74
N ILE A 51 16.02 -3.84 -9.49
CA ILE A 51 16.77 -4.54 -8.45
C ILE A 51 17.99 -5.22 -9.04
N VAL A 52 17.80 -5.98 -10.12
CA VAL A 52 18.83 -6.85 -10.66
C VAL A 52 19.87 -6.09 -11.49
N LEU A 53 19.47 -5.01 -12.17
CA LEU A 53 20.40 -4.21 -12.99
C LEU A 53 21.51 -3.53 -12.18
N PRO A 54 21.22 -2.84 -11.05
CA PRO A 54 22.26 -2.26 -10.19
C PRO A 54 23.20 -3.32 -9.62
N VAL A 55 22.67 -4.50 -9.24
CA VAL A 55 23.49 -5.62 -8.74
C VAL A 55 24.43 -6.12 -9.84
N TYR A 56 23.91 -6.33 -11.03
CA TYR A 56 24.70 -6.76 -12.17
C TYR A 56 25.82 -5.76 -12.49
N LEU A 57 25.51 -4.47 -12.50
CA LEU A 57 26.51 -3.41 -12.71
C LEU A 57 27.55 -3.38 -11.58
N ALA A 58 27.12 -3.50 -10.32
CA ALA A 58 28.03 -3.57 -9.18
C ALA A 58 28.98 -4.76 -9.28
N VAL A 59 28.48 -5.96 -9.63
CA VAL A 59 29.31 -7.16 -9.84
C VAL A 59 30.34 -6.92 -10.94
N ILE A 60 29.96 -6.34 -12.07
CA ILE A 60 30.89 -6.04 -13.18
C ILE A 60 31.95 -5.03 -12.75
N LEU A 61 31.56 -3.96 -12.05
CA LEU A 61 32.49 -2.91 -11.62
C LEU A 61 33.49 -3.44 -10.58
N VAL A 62 33.01 -4.26 -9.65
CA VAL A 62 33.88 -4.87 -8.62
C VAL A 62 34.84 -5.88 -9.23
N TRP A 63 34.42 -6.65 -10.25
CA TRP A 63 35.28 -7.65 -10.89
C TRP A 63 36.37 -7.05 -11.79
N ARG A 64 36.20 -5.79 -12.25
CA ARG A 64 37.20 -5.09 -13.07
C ARG A 64 38.35 -4.47 -12.25
N ARG A 65 38.29 -4.41 -10.92
CA ARG A 65 39.32 -3.73 -10.10
C ARG A 65 40.34 -4.71 -9.51
N PRO A 66 41.64 -4.35 -9.56
CA PRO A 66 42.70 -5.16 -8.97
C PRO A 66 42.59 -5.23 -7.43
N VAL A 67 43.27 -6.20 -6.87
CA VAL A 67 43.24 -6.78 -5.50
C VAL A 67 43.03 -5.82 -4.30
N ARG A 68 43.20 -4.51 -4.45
CA ARG A 68 43.01 -3.51 -3.37
C ARG A 68 41.53 -3.33 -2.95
N ALA A 69 40.61 -3.91 -3.74
CA ALA A 69 39.16 -3.79 -3.53
C ALA A 69 38.56 -4.93 -2.68
N ARG A 70 39.37 -5.72 -1.96
CA ARG A 70 38.89 -6.87 -1.16
C ARG A 70 37.84 -6.47 -0.09
N ARG A 71 37.99 -5.29 0.49
CA ARG A 71 37.02 -4.76 1.49
C ARG A 71 35.68 -4.40 0.87
N TRP A 72 35.67 -3.90 -0.37
CA TRP A 72 34.43 -3.51 -1.07
C TRP A 72 33.57 -4.71 -1.49
N ARG A 73 34.12 -5.91 -1.60
CA ARG A 73 33.35 -7.12 -1.91
C ARG A 73 32.29 -7.46 -0.84
N PHE A 74 32.57 -7.10 0.40
CA PHE A 74 31.63 -7.34 1.51
C PHE A 74 30.73 -6.13 1.77
N VAL A 75 31.22 -4.92 1.52
CA VAL A 75 30.46 -3.68 1.77
C VAL A 75 29.32 -3.51 0.77
N MET A 76 29.56 -3.78 -0.52
CA MET A 76 28.54 -3.60 -1.56
C MET A 76 27.29 -4.49 -1.37
N PRO A 77 27.40 -5.80 -1.13
CA PRO A 77 26.21 -6.61 -0.88
C PRO A 77 25.49 -6.20 0.40
N LEU A 78 26.23 -5.72 1.42
CA LEU A 78 25.62 -5.23 2.66
C LEU A 78 24.84 -3.92 2.46
N VAL A 79 25.39 -2.97 1.72
CA VAL A 79 24.71 -1.71 1.34
C VAL A 79 23.47 -2.03 0.51
N TYR A 80 23.59 -2.96 -0.42
CA TYR A 80 22.46 -3.36 -1.26
C TYR A 80 21.35 -4.05 -0.46
N ALA A 81 21.71 -4.96 0.45
CA ALA A 81 20.76 -5.59 1.36
C ALA A 81 20.05 -4.54 2.25
N ALA A 82 20.79 -3.55 2.74
CA ALA A 82 20.21 -2.44 3.51
C ALA A 82 19.25 -1.59 2.67
N MET A 83 19.58 -1.30 1.41
CA MET A 83 18.68 -0.59 0.49
C MET A 83 17.41 -1.39 0.19
N LEU A 84 17.53 -2.70 -0.01
CA LEU A 84 16.37 -3.57 -0.20
C LEU A 84 15.46 -3.59 1.03
N LEU A 85 16.03 -3.75 2.22
CA LEU A 85 15.27 -3.72 3.46
C LEU A 85 14.58 -2.37 3.66
N ALA A 86 15.26 -1.26 3.34
CA ALA A 86 14.67 0.07 3.40
C ALA A 86 13.52 0.24 2.38
N ALA A 87 13.69 -0.27 1.16
CA ALA A 87 12.65 -0.22 0.13
C ALA A 87 11.42 -1.05 0.52
N VAL A 88 11.64 -2.27 1.04
CA VAL A 88 10.56 -3.12 1.56
C VAL A 88 9.86 -2.47 2.75
N GLY A 89 10.64 -1.90 3.69
CA GLY A 89 10.09 -1.18 4.83
C GLY A 89 9.25 0.04 4.40
N LEU A 90 9.72 0.81 3.41
CA LEU A 90 8.98 1.94 2.86
C LEU A 90 7.71 1.48 2.14
N PHE A 91 7.76 0.38 1.41
CA PHE A 91 6.58 -0.21 0.74
C PHE A 91 5.53 -0.64 1.76
N ILE A 92 5.93 -1.38 2.81
CA ILE A 92 5.02 -1.82 3.89
C ILE A 92 4.45 -0.60 4.62
N TYR A 93 5.28 0.41 4.89
CA TYR A 93 4.83 1.66 5.52
C TYR A 93 3.79 2.37 4.65
N HIS A 94 4.06 2.52 3.35
CA HIS A 94 3.11 3.15 2.42
C HIS A 94 1.79 2.37 2.34
N ASP A 95 1.85 1.05 2.20
CA ASP A 95 0.66 0.19 2.16
C ASP A 95 -0.16 0.28 3.46
N SER A 96 0.51 0.42 4.60
CA SER A 96 -0.14 0.57 5.90
C SER A 96 -0.88 1.90 6.09
N GLN A 97 -0.71 2.87 5.21
CA GLN A 97 -1.35 4.20 5.25
C GLN A 97 -2.50 4.32 4.23
N THR A 98 -2.95 3.22 3.65
CA THR A 98 -4.08 3.22 2.73
C THR A 98 -5.42 3.23 3.48
N VAL A 99 -6.48 3.68 2.80
CA VAL A 99 -7.86 3.63 3.33
C VAL A 99 -8.23 2.22 3.77
N ASP A 100 -7.95 1.23 2.91
CA ASP A 100 -8.26 -0.17 3.18
C ASP A 100 -7.53 -0.70 4.42
N ALA A 101 -6.27 -0.30 4.64
CA ALA A 101 -5.51 -0.69 5.81
C ALA A 101 -6.11 -0.09 7.10
N HIS A 102 -6.60 1.14 7.07
CA HIS A 102 -7.29 1.76 8.19
C HIS A 102 -8.64 1.09 8.45
N LEU A 103 -9.42 0.79 7.41
CA LEU A 103 -10.69 0.06 7.55
C LEU A 103 -10.48 -1.35 8.11
N ALA A 104 -9.44 -2.07 7.67
CA ALA A 104 -9.11 -3.40 8.20
C ALA A 104 -8.74 -3.35 9.69
N ARG A 105 -7.96 -2.34 10.12
CA ARG A 105 -7.60 -2.13 11.53
C ARG A 105 -8.81 -1.75 12.38
N ALA A 106 -9.70 -0.90 11.85
CA ALA A 106 -10.96 -0.57 12.51
C ALA A 106 -11.83 -1.81 12.72
N ALA A 107 -11.96 -2.67 11.69
CA ALA A 107 -12.69 -3.92 11.79
C ALA A 107 -12.08 -4.88 12.83
N GLN A 108 -10.75 -4.95 12.90
CA GLN A 108 -10.05 -5.75 13.90
C GLN A 108 -10.27 -5.20 15.32
N ALA A 109 -10.18 -3.87 15.51
CA ALA A 109 -10.44 -3.22 16.80
C ALA A 109 -11.88 -3.48 17.27
N LYS A 110 -12.85 -3.43 16.35
CA LYS A 110 -14.25 -3.78 16.61
C LYS A 110 -14.42 -5.22 17.12
N LEU A 111 -13.73 -6.20 16.52
CA LEU A 111 -13.75 -7.59 17.00
C LEU A 111 -13.20 -7.75 18.43
N LEU A 112 -12.34 -6.82 18.86
CA LEU A 112 -11.76 -6.77 20.19
C LEU A 112 -12.56 -5.88 21.15
N GLU A 113 -13.74 -5.36 20.73
CA GLU A 113 -14.58 -4.41 21.47
C GLU A 113 -13.86 -3.10 21.85
N ASP A 114 -12.75 -2.78 21.15
CA ASP A 114 -12.00 -1.52 21.30
C ASP A 114 -12.60 -0.44 20.39
N HIS A 115 -13.76 0.08 20.79
CA HIS A 115 -14.48 1.11 20.03
C HIS A 115 -13.65 2.37 19.84
N ALA A 116 -12.84 2.77 20.84
CA ALA A 116 -12.02 3.97 20.76
C ALA A 116 -10.94 3.86 19.67
N THR A 117 -10.34 2.69 19.51
CA THR A 117 -9.37 2.46 18.42
C THR A 117 -10.09 2.36 17.08
N ALA A 118 -11.24 1.68 16.99
CA ALA A 118 -12.03 1.60 15.76
C ALA A 118 -12.43 2.99 15.26
N ILE A 119 -12.96 3.86 16.12
CA ILE A 119 -13.33 5.24 15.81
C ILE A 119 -12.13 6.03 15.25
N ARG A 120 -10.96 5.93 15.91
CA ARG A 120 -9.74 6.61 15.42
C ARG A 120 -9.31 6.16 14.05
N GLU A 121 -9.38 4.87 13.78
CA GLU A 121 -9.00 4.32 12.46
C GLU A 121 -10.01 4.72 11.37
N TYR A 122 -11.33 4.77 11.66
CA TYR A 122 -12.31 5.30 10.72
C TYR A 122 -12.08 6.79 10.42
N HIS A 123 -11.76 7.61 11.42
CA HIS A 123 -11.39 9.01 11.18
C HIS A 123 -10.15 9.15 10.29
N ARG A 124 -9.15 8.28 10.46
CA ARG A 124 -7.96 8.27 9.58
C ARG A 124 -8.31 7.88 8.16
N ALA A 125 -9.18 6.89 7.98
CA ALA A 125 -9.67 6.50 6.67
C ALA A 125 -10.41 7.67 5.98
N LEU A 126 -11.29 8.38 6.69
CA LEU A 126 -12.01 9.55 6.19
C LEU A 126 -11.09 10.73 5.87
N ALA A 127 -9.99 10.90 6.61
CA ALA A 127 -9.00 11.93 6.31
C ALA A 127 -8.25 11.68 4.99
N LEU A 128 -8.20 10.42 4.53
CA LEU A 128 -7.60 10.05 3.25
C LEU A 128 -8.62 10.09 2.10
N GLU A 129 -9.83 9.64 2.35
CA GLU A 129 -10.91 9.59 1.37
C GLU A 129 -12.26 9.78 2.05
N ASP A 130 -12.98 10.82 1.64
CA ASP A 130 -14.34 11.11 2.11
C ASP A 130 -15.33 10.13 1.45
N ASN A 131 -15.70 9.07 2.17
CA ASN A 131 -16.50 7.97 1.67
C ASN A 131 -17.74 7.75 2.53
N ALA A 132 -18.93 7.78 1.90
CA ALA A 132 -20.21 7.62 2.58
C ALA A 132 -20.33 6.30 3.36
N HIS A 133 -19.75 5.22 2.85
CA HIS A 133 -19.72 3.94 3.56
C HIS A 133 -18.91 4.02 4.86
N THR A 134 -17.77 4.72 4.84
CA THR A 134 -16.93 4.91 6.02
C THR A 134 -17.63 5.78 7.08
N HIS A 135 -18.35 6.84 6.67
CA HIS A 135 -19.19 7.64 7.54
C HIS A 135 -20.27 6.79 8.25
N LYS A 136 -20.92 5.89 7.52
CA LYS A 136 -21.88 4.94 8.11
C LYS A 136 -21.23 4.05 9.17
N LEU A 137 -20.07 3.44 8.87
CA LEU A 137 -19.36 2.58 9.82
C LEU A 137 -18.93 3.33 11.07
N LEU A 138 -18.40 4.55 10.91
CA LEU A 138 -18.04 5.44 12.01
C LEU A 138 -19.25 5.79 12.86
N GLY A 139 -20.37 6.14 12.22
CA GLY A 139 -21.62 6.46 12.92
C GLY A 139 -22.14 5.30 13.78
N ILE A 140 -22.02 4.06 13.30
CA ILE A 140 -22.39 2.86 14.08
C ILE A 140 -21.50 2.71 15.30
N GLU A 141 -20.17 2.84 15.16
CA GLU A 141 -19.24 2.72 16.29
C GLU A 141 -19.42 3.84 17.32
N LEU A 142 -19.61 5.08 16.87
CA LEU A 142 -19.91 6.20 17.76
C LEU A 142 -21.22 6.00 18.54
N ALA A 143 -22.25 5.45 17.89
CA ALA A 143 -23.51 5.13 18.57
C ALA A 143 -23.31 4.03 19.62
N THR A 144 -22.53 2.99 19.30
CA THR A 144 -22.21 1.90 20.23
C THR A 144 -21.40 2.40 21.43
N ASP A 145 -20.47 3.34 21.20
CA ASP A 145 -19.68 3.98 22.26
C ASP A 145 -20.50 5.01 23.10
N GLY A 146 -21.74 5.33 22.65
CA GLY A 146 -22.63 6.26 23.33
C GLY A 146 -22.51 7.72 22.90
N GLN A 147 -21.68 8.02 21.89
CA GLN A 147 -21.47 9.35 21.33
C GLN A 147 -22.57 9.70 20.30
N LEU A 148 -23.83 9.73 20.75
CA LEU A 148 -25.02 9.80 19.87
C LEU A 148 -25.07 11.06 19.00
N ASN A 149 -24.60 12.20 19.48
CA ASN A 149 -24.63 13.44 18.70
C ASN A 149 -23.67 13.40 17.50
N GLU A 150 -22.48 12.83 17.71
CA GLU A 150 -21.48 12.62 16.65
C GLU A 150 -21.95 11.55 15.67
N ALA A 151 -22.51 10.44 16.17
CA ALA A 151 -23.13 9.41 15.34
C ALA A 151 -24.22 9.98 14.40
N VAL A 152 -25.06 10.89 14.89
CA VAL A 152 -26.08 11.57 14.07
C VAL A 152 -25.43 12.41 12.95
N ALA A 153 -24.32 13.08 13.23
CA ALA A 153 -23.62 13.87 12.21
C ALA A 153 -23.05 12.97 11.12
N GLU A 154 -22.43 11.86 11.51
CA GLU A 154 -21.84 10.89 10.58
C GLU A 154 -22.92 10.17 9.75
N PHE A 155 -24.06 9.82 10.31
CA PHE A 155 -25.17 9.24 9.58
C PHE A 155 -25.74 10.22 8.54
N ARG A 156 -25.82 11.52 8.86
CA ARG A 156 -26.23 12.53 7.86
C ARG A 156 -25.23 12.63 6.70
N ALA A 157 -23.93 12.55 6.98
CA ALA A 157 -22.93 12.54 5.95
C ALA A 157 -23.06 11.31 5.04
N ALA A 158 -23.30 10.14 5.62
CA ALA A 158 -23.55 8.90 4.88
C ALA A 158 -24.82 8.98 4.01
N GLU A 159 -25.93 9.48 4.54
CA GLU A 159 -27.19 9.67 3.77
C GLU A 159 -26.99 10.65 2.62
N LYS A 160 -26.28 11.74 2.84
CA LYS A 160 -25.96 12.73 1.79
C LYS A 160 -25.11 12.11 0.70
N GLY A 161 -24.24 11.16 1.00
CA GLY A 161 -23.46 10.37 0.06
C GLY A 161 -24.22 9.22 -0.61
N GLY A 162 -25.53 9.05 -0.28
CA GLY A 162 -26.41 8.04 -0.88
C GLY A 162 -26.25 6.62 -0.27
N GLU A 163 -25.54 6.49 0.85
CA GLU A 163 -25.37 5.19 1.51
C GLU A 163 -26.60 4.87 2.39
N PRO A 164 -27.27 3.72 2.19
CA PRO A 164 -28.42 3.33 3.01
C PRO A 164 -27.95 2.95 4.42
N ILE A 165 -28.57 3.56 5.44
CA ILE A 165 -28.25 3.28 6.84
C ILE A 165 -29.25 2.27 7.38
N SER A 166 -28.75 1.15 7.89
CA SER A 166 -29.53 0.15 8.62
C SER A 166 -28.79 -0.20 9.92
N CYS A 167 -29.51 -0.14 11.01
CA CYS A 167 -29.02 -0.54 12.34
C CYS A 167 -29.49 -1.96 12.73
N THR A 168 -30.05 -2.73 11.80
CA THR A 168 -30.60 -4.06 12.08
C THR A 168 -29.50 -5.00 12.58
N GLY A 169 -29.64 -5.51 13.79
CA GLY A 169 -28.65 -6.39 14.41
C GLY A 169 -27.48 -5.70 15.11
N PHE A 170 -27.51 -4.36 15.18
CA PHE A 170 -26.56 -3.56 15.97
C PHE A 170 -27.14 -3.16 17.33
N ASP A 171 -26.35 -2.41 18.12
CA ASP A 171 -26.76 -1.87 19.42
C ASP A 171 -28.03 -0.99 19.28
N PRO A 172 -28.97 -1.04 20.21
CA PRO A 172 -30.19 -0.20 20.19
C PRO A 172 -29.89 1.31 20.16
N ARG A 173 -28.71 1.74 20.60
CA ARG A 173 -28.23 3.14 20.45
C ARG A 173 -28.08 3.57 19.02
N CYS A 174 -27.72 2.66 18.12
CA CYS A 174 -27.68 2.94 16.68
C CYS A 174 -29.08 3.32 16.16
N GLU A 175 -30.12 2.60 16.54
CA GLU A 175 -31.51 2.93 16.16
C GLU A 175 -31.96 4.27 16.74
N GLU A 176 -31.55 4.60 17.95
CA GLU A 176 -31.84 5.90 18.56
C GLU A 176 -31.18 7.04 17.77
N ALA A 177 -29.88 6.90 17.41
CA ALA A 177 -29.18 7.88 16.59
C ALA A 177 -29.87 8.07 15.22
N LEU A 178 -30.23 6.97 14.56
CA LEU A 178 -30.92 6.99 13.28
C LEU A 178 -32.32 7.65 13.37
N LYS A 179 -33.05 7.42 14.45
CA LYS A 179 -34.33 8.09 14.71
C LYS A 179 -34.14 9.61 14.82
N ARG A 180 -33.10 10.07 15.50
CA ARG A 180 -32.77 11.51 15.61
C ARG A 180 -32.44 12.13 14.26
N VAL A 181 -31.75 11.42 13.37
CA VAL A 181 -31.50 11.86 11.97
C VAL A 181 -32.82 12.10 11.26
N ARG A 182 -33.75 11.12 11.28
CA ARG A 182 -35.03 11.17 10.59
C ARG A 182 -35.98 12.25 11.14
N THR A 183 -35.93 12.52 12.44
CA THR A 183 -36.76 13.58 13.05
C THR A 183 -36.27 14.99 12.73
N ALA A 184 -34.97 15.15 12.52
CA ALA A 184 -34.37 16.45 12.19
C ALA A 184 -34.42 16.79 10.68
N SER A 185 -34.75 15.83 9.81
CA SER A 185 -34.90 16.01 8.37
C SER A 185 -36.34 16.36 7.93
N ARG A 186 -37.27 16.39 8.87
CA ARG A 186 -38.67 16.83 8.68
C ARG A 186 -38.85 18.28 9.09
#